data_3470c2cedd2efa7fbda87d663acf1953
#
_entry.id   3470c2cedd2efa7fbda87d663acf1953
#
_cell.length_a   1.000
_cell.length_b   1.000
_cell.length_c   1.000
_cell.angle_alpha   90.00
_cell.angle_beta   90.00
_cell.angle_gamma   90.00
#
_symmetry.space_group_name_H-M   'P 1'
#
loop_
_entity.id
_entity.type
_entity.pdbx_description
1 polymer ?
#
loop_
_entity_poly.entity_id
_entity_poly.type
_entity_poly.pdbx_seq_one_letter_code
_entity_poly.pdbx_strand_id
1 'polypeptide(L)'
;MCIRDRDKGSLNSFRLDRKSGRVGGTTVVFDNNNNALYFSKEIIPFFDQKRLIQPENCPIFHHVGVYAYRPEILSKYHTWKESNLETLEGLEQLRFLENRCAIKCVLVDSKGRTFWELNNPEDVIKIENAIRKLKIK
;
A
#
# COMPACT_ATOMS: atom_id res chain seq x y z
N MET A 1 -8.30 -0.25 0.40
CA MET A 1 -8.26 1.01 -0.38
C MET A 1 -6.86 1.20 -0.93
N CYS A 2 -6.71 1.85 -2.10
CA CYS A 2 -5.41 2.06 -2.73
C CYS A 2 -5.33 3.49 -3.26
N ILE A 3 -4.20 4.14 -3.03
CA ILE A 3 -3.93 5.48 -3.56
C ILE A 3 -2.89 5.35 -4.65
N ARG A 4 -3.16 5.92 -5.84
CA ARG A 4 -2.11 6.04 -6.85
C ARG A 4 -1.07 7.04 -6.33
N ASP A 5 0.16 6.60 -6.26
CA ASP A 5 1.27 7.47 -5.89
C ASP A 5 1.59 8.39 -7.07
N ARG A 6 1.01 9.60 -7.02
CA ARG A 6 1.27 10.66 -8.00
C ARG A 6 2.44 11.56 -7.59
N ASP A 7 2.92 11.37 -6.36
CA ASP A 7 3.99 12.20 -5.81
C ASP A 7 5.35 11.49 -5.93
N LYS A 8 6.24 12.07 -6.73
CA LYS A 8 7.64 11.61 -6.81
C LYS A 8 8.33 11.58 -5.44
N GLY A 9 7.88 12.42 -4.51
CA GLY A 9 8.39 12.48 -3.15
C GLY A 9 8.12 11.20 -2.37
N SER A 10 6.88 10.70 -2.39
CA SER A 10 6.49 9.46 -1.70
C SER A 10 7.24 8.25 -2.24
N LEU A 11 7.35 8.12 -3.57
CA LEU A 11 8.09 7.02 -4.20
C LEU A 11 9.59 7.06 -3.84
N ASN A 12 10.19 8.25 -3.81
CA ASN A 12 11.58 8.40 -3.38
C ASN A 12 11.75 8.05 -1.90
N SER A 13 10.79 8.43 -1.05
CA SER A 13 10.79 8.04 0.37
C SER A 13 10.73 6.53 0.55
N PHE A 14 9.86 5.82 -0.16
CA PHE A 14 9.82 4.35 -0.14
C PHE A 14 11.14 3.72 -0.56
N ARG A 15 11.79 4.25 -1.59
CA ARG A 15 13.11 3.76 -2.02
C ARG A 15 14.21 4.00 -1.00
N LEU A 16 14.21 5.15 -0.35
CA LEU A 16 15.16 5.47 0.71
C LEU A 16 14.96 4.56 1.92
N ASP A 17 13.72 4.33 2.31
CA ASP A 17 13.40 3.42 3.41
C ASP A 17 13.87 1.99 3.08
N ARG A 18 13.64 1.50 1.85
CA ARG A 18 14.16 0.18 1.42
C ARG A 18 15.67 0.10 1.48
N LYS A 19 16.38 1.10 0.96
CA LYS A 19 17.85 1.14 1.00
C LYS A 19 18.41 1.11 2.43
N SER A 20 17.66 1.63 3.39
CA SER A 20 18.03 1.62 4.82
C SER A 20 17.45 0.43 5.59
N GLY A 21 16.91 -0.58 4.89
CA GLY A 21 16.33 -1.78 5.52
C GLY A 21 15.01 -1.54 6.25
N ARG A 22 14.36 -0.39 6.04
CA ARG A 22 13.07 -0.06 6.65
C ARG A 22 11.91 -0.32 5.70
N VAL A 23 10.75 -0.59 6.27
CA VAL A 23 9.48 -0.70 5.56
C VAL A 23 8.73 0.62 5.68
N GLY A 24 8.69 1.40 4.59
CA GLY A 24 8.01 2.70 4.56
C GLY A 24 6.52 2.63 4.21
N GLY A 25 6.06 1.54 3.62
CA GLY A 25 4.68 1.34 3.21
C GLY A 25 4.52 0.07 2.38
N THR A 26 3.27 -0.31 2.17
CA THR A 26 2.90 -1.47 1.35
C THR A 26 2.40 -0.99 -0.01
N THR A 27 2.78 -1.69 -1.07
CA THR A 27 2.26 -1.47 -2.42
C THR A 27 1.34 -2.61 -2.84
N VAL A 28 0.51 -2.37 -3.85
CA VAL A 28 -0.43 -3.35 -4.37
C VAL A 28 -0.50 -3.30 -5.89
N VAL A 29 -0.62 -4.45 -6.51
CA VAL A 29 -0.99 -4.60 -7.91
C VAL A 29 -2.35 -5.27 -8.01
N PHE A 30 -3.15 -4.87 -9.00
CA PHE A 30 -4.51 -5.37 -9.22
C PHE A 30 -4.82 -5.47 -10.71
N ASP A 31 -5.82 -6.27 -11.05
CA ASP A 31 -6.28 -6.49 -12.41
C ASP A 31 -7.15 -5.33 -12.93
N ASN A 32 -7.57 -5.43 -14.20
CA ASN A 32 -8.45 -4.43 -14.84
C ASN A 32 -9.81 -4.28 -14.15
N ASN A 33 -10.21 -5.25 -13.35
CA ASN A 33 -11.42 -5.22 -12.55
C ASN A 33 -11.17 -4.72 -11.13
N ASN A 34 -9.97 -4.20 -10.84
CA ASN A 34 -9.51 -3.78 -9.51
C ASN A 34 -9.53 -4.92 -8.46
N ASN A 35 -9.37 -6.18 -8.84
CA ASN A 35 -9.11 -7.24 -7.88
C ASN A 35 -7.62 -7.29 -7.58
N ALA A 36 -7.23 -7.31 -6.32
CA ALA A 36 -5.85 -7.40 -5.91
C ALA A 36 -5.22 -8.68 -6.45
N LEU A 37 -4.04 -8.56 -7.05
CA LEU A 37 -3.22 -9.69 -7.49
C LEU A 37 -2.14 -10.01 -6.47
N TYR A 38 -1.53 -8.98 -5.87
CA TYR A 38 -0.52 -9.15 -4.83
C TYR A 38 -0.33 -7.86 -4.03
N PHE A 39 0.04 -8.01 -2.75
CA PHE A 39 0.51 -6.95 -1.86
C PHE A 39 1.95 -7.21 -1.48
N SER A 40 2.79 -6.19 -1.44
CA SER A 40 4.18 -6.35 -1.05
C SER A 40 4.69 -5.15 -0.26
N LYS A 41 5.60 -5.43 0.66
CA LYS A 41 6.44 -4.42 1.28
C LYS A 41 7.51 -3.91 0.31
N GLU A 42 7.74 -4.57 -0.82
CA GLU A 42 8.55 -4.04 -1.91
C GLU A 42 7.74 -3.12 -2.82
N ILE A 43 8.44 -2.35 -3.67
CA ILE A 43 7.79 -1.47 -4.64
C ILE A 43 7.46 -2.28 -5.89
N ILE A 44 6.20 -2.60 -6.06
CA ILE A 44 5.68 -3.34 -7.22
C ILE A 44 4.63 -2.51 -7.97
N PRO A 45 4.48 -2.73 -9.30
CA PRO A 45 5.28 -3.58 -10.18
C PRO A 45 6.66 -2.98 -10.49
N PHE A 46 7.57 -3.79 -11.01
CA PHE A 46 8.80 -3.25 -11.60
C PHE A 46 8.44 -2.32 -12.77
N PHE A 47 9.07 -1.17 -12.83
CA PHE A 47 8.95 -0.26 -13.96
C PHE A 47 10.26 0.49 -14.23
N ASP A 48 10.52 0.75 -15.51
CA ASP A 48 11.63 1.58 -15.91
C ASP A 48 11.25 3.05 -15.78
N GLN A 49 11.93 3.78 -14.92
CA GLN A 49 11.69 5.22 -14.71
C GLN A 49 11.87 6.06 -15.96
N LYS A 50 12.75 5.62 -16.87
CA LYS A 50 12.98 6.33 -18.13
C LYS A 50 11.76 6.30 -19.05
N ARG A 51 10.84 5.35 -18.83
CA ARG A 51 9.57 5.22 -19.57
C ARG A 51 8.43 6.03 -18.97
N LEU A 52 8.59 6.56 -17.76
CA LEU A 52 7.60 7.46 -17.15
C LEU A 52 7.75 8.86 -17.71
N ILE A 53 7.06 9.15 -18.79
CA ILE A 53 7.06 10.45 -19.44
C ILE A 53 6.31 11.49 -18.59
N GLN A 54 5.32 11.06 -17.77
CA GLN A 54 4.50 11.93 -16.95
C GLN A 54 4.29 11.33 -15.54
N PRO A 55 4.40 12.14 -14.47
CA PRO A 55 4.17 11.68 -13.08
C PRO A 55 2.77 11.08 -12.87
N GLU A 56 1.77 11.56 -13.62
CA GLU A 56 0.38 11.07 -13.54
C GLU A 56 0.24 9.61 -13.97
N ASN A 57 1.22 9.07 -14.68
CA ASN A 57 1.25 7.70 -15.18
C ASN A 57 2.05 6.76 -14.28
N CYS A 58 2.39 7.17 -13.04
CA CYS A 58 3.06 6.28 -12.11
C CYS A 58 2.22 5.01 -11.89
N PRO A 59 2.77 3.80 -12.15
CA PRO A 59 2.03 2.55 -12.01
C PRO A 59 1.97 2.04 -10.58
N ILE A 60 2.57 2.75 -9.63
CA ILE A 60 2.64 2.33 -8.24
C ILE A 60 1.39 2.77 -7.49
N PHE A 61 0.78 1.83 -6.79
CA PHE A 61 -0.34 2.07 -5.90
C PHE A 61 0.07 1.76 -4.46
N HIS A 62 -0.05 2.78 -3.63
CA HIS A 62 0.14 2.63 -2.20
C HIS A 62 -1.12 1.99 -1.59
N HIS A 63 -0.94 0.94 -0.83
CA HIS A 63 -2.00 0.29 -0.11
C HIS A 63 -2.37 1.12 1.13
N VAL A 64 -3.66 1.43 1.28
CA VAL A 64 -4.21 2.05 2.49
C VAL A 64 -4.87 0.94 3.31
N GLY A 65 -4.41 0.71 4.52
CA GLY A 65 -4.81 -0.38 5.41
C GLY A 65 -6.24 -0.27 5.97
N VAL A 66 -7.24 0.05 5.13
CA VAL A 66 -8.65 0.11 5.52
C VAL A 66 -9.43 -0.94 4.75
N TYR A 67 -10.07 -1.86 5.46
CA TYR A 67 -10.79 -2.99 4.90
C TYR A 67 -12.24 -3.04 5.37
N ALA A 68 -13.10 -3.53 4.46
CA ALA A 68 -14.44 -3.97 4.79
C ALA A 68 -14.55 -5.46 4.42
N TYR A 69 -15.04 -6.27 5.33
CA TYR A 69 -15.18 -7.70 5.15
C TYR A 69 -16.65 -8.12 5.17
N ARG A 70 -17.00 -9.09 4.34
CA ARG A 70 -18.26 -9.81 4.50
C ARG A 70 -18.14 -10.74 5.72
N PRO A 71 -19.17 -10.81 6.60
CA PRO A 71 -19.10 -11.63 7.81
C PRO A 71 -18.71 -13.09 7.56
N GLU A 72 -19.21 -13.67 6.47
CA GLU A 72 -18.96 -15.07 6.10
C GLU A 72 -17.48 -15.32 5.78
N ILE A 73 -16.81 -14.32 5.16
CA ILE A 73 -15.38 -14.41 4.85
C ILE A 73 -14.54 -14.22 6.11
N LEU A 74 -14.94 -13.31 6.97
CA LEU A 74 -14.25 -13.08 8.23
C LEU A 74 -14.34 -14.32 9.14
N SER A 75 -15.49 -14.99 9.18
CA SER A 75 -15.65 -16.27 9.90
C SER A 75 -14.74 -17.38 9.38
N LYS A 76 -14.55 -17.44 8.05
CA LYS A 76 -13.62 -18.41 7.45
C LYS A 76 -12.15 -18.12 7.77
N TYR A 77 -11.78 -16.84 7.91
CA TYR A 77 -10.41 -16.45 8.19
C TYR A 77 -9.85 -17.15 9.45
N HIS A 78 -10.66 -17.33 10.49
CA HIS A 78 -10.25 -18.02 11.71
C HIS A 78 -9.94 -19.50 11.50
N THR A 79 -10.46 -20.12 10.45
CA THR A 79 -10.21 -21.52 10.13
C THR A 79 -8.97 -21.75 9.27
N TRP A 80 -8.45 -20.70 8.64
CA TRP A 80 -7.29 -20.78 7.79
C TRP A 80 -6.00 -20.71 8.61
N LYS A 81 -5.07 -21.58 8.30
CA LYS A 81 -3.70 -21.47 8.83
C LYS A 81 -3.02 -20.26 8.23
N GLU A 82 -2.09 -19.71 8.99
CA GLU A 82 -1.19 -18.68 8.48
C GLU A 82 -0.51 -19.18 7.20
N SER A 83 -0.50 -18.32 6.18
CA SER A 83 -0.07 -18.68 4.85
C SER A 83 1.41 -18.32 4.63
N ASN A 84 2.04 -18.95 3.64
CA ASN A 84 3.47 -18.75 3.39
C ASN A 84 3.79 -17.31 2.98
N LEU A 85 3.01 -16.72 2.08
CA LEU A 85 3.24 -15.35 1.63
C LEU A 85 2.93 -14.32 2.74
N GLU A 86 1.91 -14.59 3.55
CA GLU A 86 1.60 -13.80 4.73
C GLU A 86 2.79 -13.75 5.69
N THR A 87 3.40 -14.90 6.00
CA THR A 87 4.57 -14.98 6.88
C THR A 87 5.77 -14.24 6.30
N LEU A 88 6.05 -14.43 5.00
CA LEU A 88 7.20 -13.82 4.33
C LEU A 88 7.08 -12.29 4.24
N GLU A 89 5.93 -11.80 3.87
CA GLU A 89 5.67 -10.36 3.72
C GLU A 89 5.24 -9.71 5.04
N GLY A 90 4.78 -10.49 6.04
CA GLY A 90 4.15 -9.98 7.25
C GLY A 90 2.90 -9.16 6.92
N LEU A 91 2.07 -9.65 5.99
CA LEU A 91 0.87 -9.00 5.45
C LEU A 91 -0.30 -9.98 5.47
N GLU A 92 -1.18 -9.85 6.46
CA GLU A 92 -2.31 -10.76 6.73
C GLU A 92 -3.32 -10.85 5.57
N GLN A 93 -3.44 -9.83 4.75
CA GLN A 93 -4.34 -9.85 3.59
C GLN A 93 -3.91 -10.86 2.52
N LEU A 94 -2.66 -11.31 2.52
CA LEU A 94 -2.18 -12.33 1.60
C LEU A 94 -2.82 -13.69 1.89
N ARG A 95 -3.21 -13.99 3.15
CA ARG A 95 -3.95 -15.21 3.49
C ARG A 95 -5.26 -15.32 2.72
N PHE A 96 -5.95 -14.20 2.50
CA PHE A 96 -7.16 -14.19 1.67
C PHE A 96 -6.85 -14.56 0.23
N LEU A 97 -5.81 -13.96 -0.37
CA LEU A 97 -5.43 -14.24 -1.75
C LEU A 97 -4.98 -15.70 -1.94
N GLU A 98 -4.17 -16.24 -1.02
CA GLU A 98 -3.72 -17.63 -1.07
C GLU A 98 -4.90 -18.61 -0.89
N ASN A 99 -5.98 -18.21 -0.19
CA ASN A 99 -7.23 -18.96 -0.09
C ASN A 99 -8.24 -18.61 -1.21
N ARG A 100 -7.79 -17.97 -2.30
CA ARG A 100 -8.59 -17.62 -3.48
C ARG A 100 -9.78 -16.70 -3.16
N CYS A 101 -9.69 -15.92 -2.09
CA CYS A 101 -10.65 -14.90 -1.78
C CYS A 101 -10.24 -13.58 -2.43
N ALA A 102 -11.03 -13.11 -3.37
CA ALA A 102 -10.77 -11.85 -4.05
C ALA A 102 -10.88 -10.65 -3.09
N ILE A 103 -9.90 -9.76 -3.16
CA ILE A 103 -9.90 -8.48 -2.47
C ILE A 103 -10.10 -7.38 -3.49
N LYS A 104 -11.20 -6.64 -3.38
CA LYS A 104 -11.51 -5.52 -4.25
C LYS A 104 -10.72 -4.28 -3.82
N CYS A 105 -9.88 -3.76 -4.69
CA CYS A 105 -9.21 -2.50 -4.49
C CYS A 105 -10.14 -1.33 -4.84
N VAL A 106 -10.26 -0.36 -3.95
CA VAL A 106 -10.99 0.88 -4.19
C VAL A 106 -9.97 2.00 -4.32
N LEU A 107 -9.95 2.65 -5.48
CA LEU A 107 -9.06 3.78 -5.73
C LEU A 107 -9.55 5.00 -4.96
N VAL A 108 -8.63 5.64 -4.24
CA VAL A 108 -8.90 6.83 -3.44
C VAL A 108 -8.06 7.98 -3.98
N ASP A 109 -8.68 9.12 -4.16
CA ASP A 109 -7.97 10.35 -4.48
C ASP A 109 -7.47 11.01 -3.19
N SER A 110 -6.17 11.16 -3.08
CA SER A 110 -5.54 11.85 -1.95
C SER A 110 -5.82 13.35 -1.92
N LYS A 111 -6.38 13.92 -3.00
CA LYS A 111 -6.63 15.37 -3.16
C LYS A 111 -5.39 16.22 -2.88
N GLY A 112 -4.22 15.73 -3.31
CA GLY A 112 -2.93 16.37 -3.08
C GLY A 112 -2.42 16.28 -1.64
N ARG A 113 -3.06 15.49 -0.76
CA ARG A 113 -2.58 15.28 0.61
C ARG A 113 -1.55 14.17 0.63
N THR A 114 -0.51 14.34 1.42
CA THR A 114 0.44 13.28 1.72
C THR A 114 -0.26 12.22 2.58
N PHE A 115 -0.23 10.97 2.12
CA PHE A 115 -0.62 9.83 2.93
C PHE A 115 0.64 9.18 3.50
N TRP A 116 0.71 9.08 4.81
CA TRP A 116 1.80 8.41 5.51
C TRP A 116 1.28 7.66 6.72
N GLU A 117 1.78 6.46 6.95
CA GLU A 117 1.46 5.63 8.12
C GLU A 117 2.54 5.79 9.17
N LEU A 118 2.15 5.73 10.43
CA LEU A 118 3.08 5.76 11.56
C LEU A 118 3.61 4.34 11.81
N ASN A 119 4.66 3.98 11.09
CA ASN A 119 5.29 2.66 11.22
C ASN A 119 6.62 2.72 11.99
N ASN A 120 7.29 3.86 11.97
CA ASN A 120 8.59 4.05 12.61
C ASN A 120 8.59 5.38 13.39
N PRO A 121 9.44 5.53 14.43
CA PRO A 121 9.52 6.77 15.21
C PRO A 121 9.79 8.02 14.34
N GLU A 122 10.57 7.88 13.26
CA GLU A 122 10.91 8.96 12.35
C GLU A 122 9.71 9.46 11.53
N ASP A 123 8.67 8.65 11.41
CA ASP A 123 7.44 9.01 10.68
C ASP A 123 6.65 10.10 11.41
N VAL A 124 6.82 10.22 12.74
CA VAL A 124 6.18 11.27 13.56
C VAL A 124 6.49 12.65 12.98
N ILE A 125 7.77 12.94 12.74
CA ILE A 125 8.20 14.23 12.21
C ILE A 125 7.61 14.49 10.82
N LYS A 126 7.55 13.47 9.96
CA LYS A 126 6.96 13.58 8.62
C LYS A 126 5.47 13.88 8.69
N ILE A 127 4.75 13.18 9.57
CA ILE A 127 3.30 13.35 9.77
C ILE A 127 2.98 14.71 10.38
N GLU A 128 3.69 15.13 11.42
CA GLU A 128 3.52 16.47 12.03
C GLU A 128 3.73 17.59 11.02
N ASN A 129 4.78 17.49 10.20
CA ASN A 129 5.05 18.48 9.15
C ASN A 129 3.95 18.51 8.10
N ALA A 130 3.37 17.36 7.74
CA ALA A 130 2.23 17.28 6.82
C ALA A 130 0.98 17.93 7.43
N ILE A 131 0.67 17.66 8.70
CA ILE A 131 -0.46 18.27 9.43
C ILE A 131 -0.31 19.79 9.51
N ARG A 132 0.88 20.28 9.87
CA ARG A 132 1.16 21.73 9.94
C ARG A 132 0.94 22.43 8.60
N LYS A 133 1.37 21.80 7.49
CA LYS A 133 1.16 22.34 6.12
C LYS A 133 -0.31 22.41 5.74
N LEU A 134 -1.14 21.48 6.22
CA LEU A 134 -2.57 21.45 5.94
C LEU A 134 -3.39 22.49 6.75
N LYS A 135 -2.76 23.23 7.70
CA LYS A 135 -3.45 24.15 8.61
C LYS A 135 -4.69 23.52 9.27
N ILE A 136 -4.65 22.24 9.52
CA ILE A 136 -5.70 21.56 10.28
C ILE A 136 -5.51 21.99 11.73
N LYS A 137 -6.47 22.76 12.22
CA LYS A 137 -6.57 23.13 13.63
C LYS A 137 -7.13 21.96 14.43
#